data_c9607073e2dbc09ff3e2ab49701c2329
#
_entry.id   c9607073e2dbc09ff3e2ab49701c2329
#
_cell.length_a   1.000
_cell.length_b   1.000
_cell.length_c   1.000
_cell.angle_alpha   90.00
_cell.angle_beta   90.00
_cell.angle_gamma   90.00
#
_symmetry.space_group_name_H-M   'P 1'
#
loop_
_entity.id
_entity.type
_entity.pdbx_description
1 polymer ?
#
loop_
_entity_poly.entity_id
_entity_poly.type
_entity_poly.pdbx_seq_one_letter_code
_entity_poly.pdbx_strand_id
1 'polypeptide(L)'
;MTMDQLKTYHSASSESFCPGHPEIEHEGIEVTTGPLGQGIANAVGMAMATKSLAATYNKPGFDIINNTTWCMTGDACLQEGVGLEAISLAGHWKLNNLVLVFDNNNVTCDGSADIANSEDINAKMAASGWNVIEILDGSHDIQGIVAALSEAQANQDKPTFVNCHTVIGIGSAVAGDAKAHGAAFGVEDVKNIHTVFGFNPEDKFQVSKEVYDFFQKDGLPRGAKLVTEWDALFESYCQVHPELGNELKQRIKGELPSNWEDIIPKSFPATPTPSRKSAGLVCNPLAASIPNFMVGTADLSPSVHMSWPGKVDFQSVSTARYPL
;
A
#
# COMPACT_ATOMS: atom_id res chain seq x y z
N MET A 1 -11.27 -15.76 -2.25
CA MET A 1 -10.54 -17.03 -2.46
C MET A 1 -11.20 -18.13 -1.63
N THR A 2 -11.37 -19.33 -2.20
CA THR A 2 -11.96 -20.49 -1.50
C THR A 2 -10.87 -21.40 -0.92
N MET A 3 -11.25 -22.28 0.00
CA MET A 3 -10.34 -23.30 0.55
C MET A 3 -9.76 -24.21 -0.54
N ASP A 4 -10.55 -24.58 -1.56
CA ASP A 4 -10.08 -25.42 -2.64
C ASP A 4 -9.06 -24.68 -3.54
N GLN A 5 -9.21 -23.36 -3.72
CA GLN A 5 -8.21 -22.54 -4.38
C GLN A 5 -6.91 -22.43 -3.55
N LEU A 6 -7.01 -22.25 -2.22
CA LEU A 6 -5.83 -22.26 -1.34
C LEU A 6 -5.04 -23.56 -1.42
N LYS A 7 -5.71 -24.71 -1.56
CA LYS A 7 -5.05 -26.02 -1.74
C LYS A 7 -4.27 -26.13 -3.06
N THR A 8 -4.46 -25.22 -4.01
CA THR A 8 -3.73 -25.16 -5.29
C THR A 8 -2.52 -24.22 -5.24
N TYR A 9 -2.20 -23.63 -4.10
CA TYR A 9 -1.07 -22.71 -3.94
C TYR A 9 0.24 -23.33 -4.47
N HIS A 10 0.96 -22.57 -5.27
CA HIS A 10 2.18 -23.02 -5.97
C HIS A 10 2.01 -24.24 -6.86
N SER A 11 0.79 -24.67 -7.20
CA SER A 11 0.62 -25.77 -8.14
C SER A 11 0.89 -25.31 -9.58
N ALA A 12 1.33 -26.24 -10.43
CA ALA A 12 1.51 -26.00 -11.87
C ALA A 12 0.19 -26.05 -12.66
N SER A 13 -0.96 -26.18 -12.00
CA SER A 13 -2.26 -26.22 -12.62
C SER A 13 -2.64 -24.85 -13.17
N SER A 14 -3.08 -24.80 -14.45
CA SER A 14 -3.67 -23.60 -15.04
C SER A 14 -5.01 -23.20 -14.40
N GLU A 15 -5.59 -24.05 -13.56
CA GLU A 15 -6.83 -23.80 -12.80
C GLU A 15 -6.53 -23.27 -11.38
N SER A 16 -5.25 -23.08 -11.05
CA SER A 16 -4.87 -22.54 -9.75
C SER A 16 -5.21 -21.06 -9.68
N PHE A 17 -6.03 -20.69 -8.69
CA PHE A 17 -6.35 -19.30 -8.34
C PHE A 17 -5.58 -18.79 -7.11
N CYS A 18 -4.55 -19.51 -6.68
CA CYS A 18 -3.71 -19.11 -5.57
C CYS A 18 -2.27 -18.91 -6.06
N PRO A 19 -1.94 -17.73 -6.62
CA PRO A 19 -0.60 -17.42 -7.09
C PRO A 19 0.38 -17.28 -5.93
N GLY A 20 1.69 -17.37 -6.22
CA GLY A 20 2.76 -17.20 -5.23
C GLY A 20 2.88 -15.78 -4.68
N HIS A 21 2.41 -14.80 -5.41
CA HIS A 21 2.37 -13.38 -5.02
C HIS A 21 0.96 -12.81 -5.25
N PRO A 22 0.59 -11.71 -4.56
CA PRO A 22 -0.65 -11.01 -4.86
C PRO A 22 -0.67 -10.53 -6.31
N GLU A 23 -1.81 -10.72 -6.99
CA GLU A 23 -2.03 -10.32 -8.38
C GLU A 23 -3.30 -9.47 -8.47
N ILE A 24 -3.21 -8.30 -9.11
CA ILE A 24 -4.32 -7.32 -9.21
C ILE A 24 -5.54 -7.87 -9.96
N GLU A 25 -5.37 -8.93 -10.74
CA GLU A 25 -6.44 -9.62 -11.45
C GLU A 25 -7.38 -10.39 -10.51
N HIS A 26 -6.99 -10.57 -9.24
CA HIS A 26 -7.81 -11.24 -8.24
C HIS A 26 -8.63 -10.21 -7.44
N GLU A 27 -9.91 -10.49 -7.29
CA GLU A 27 -10.81 -9.65 -6.50
C GLU A 27 -10.30 -9.47 -5.05
N GLY A 28 -10.24 -8.21 -4.59
CA GLY A 28 -9.78 -7.84 -3.26
C GLY A 28 -8.26 -7.64 -3.15
N ILE A 29 -7.53 -7.64 -4.27
CA ILE A 29 -6.11 -7.32 -4.34
C ILE A 29 -5.94 -6.01 -5.11
N GLU A 30 -5.34 -5.01 -4.47
CA GLU A 30 -5.21 -3.65 -5.02
C GLU A 30 -3.93 -3.44 -5.83
N VAL A 31 -2.88 -4.24 -5.59
CA VAL A 31 -1.60 -4.14 -6.29
C VAL A 31 -0.96 -5.51 -6.46
N THR A 32 -0.29 -5.70 -7.60
CA THR A 32 0.61 -6.84 -7.81
C THR A 32 1.95 -6.53 -7.16
N THR A 33 2.40 -7.41 -6.26
CA THR A 33 3.70 -7.34 -5.59
C THR A 33 4.50 -8.63 -5.77
N GLY A 34 5.78 -8.61 -5.42
CA GLY A 34 6.74 -9.69 -5.60
C GLY A 34 8.12 -9.12 -5.83
N PRO A 35 8.32 -8.19 -6.80
CA PRO A 35 9.56 -7.40 -6.88
C PRO A 35 9.75 -6.58 -5.61
N LEU A 36 10.86 -6.80 -4.91
CA LEU A 36 11.15 -6.19 -3.61
C LEU A 36 11.17 -4.65 -3.66
N GLY A 37 10.70 -4.01 -2.61
CA GLY A 37 10.64 -2.55 -2.49
C GLY A 37 9.51 -1.86 -3.27
N GLN A 38 8.97 -2.49 -4.32
CA GLN A 38 7.91 -1.91 -5.17
C GLN A 38 6.62 -1.67 -4.39
N GLY A 39 6.21 -2.62 -3.54
CA GLY A 39 5.01 -2.49 -2.71
C GLY A 39 5.06 -1.30 -1.77
N ILE A 40 6.23 -0.97 -1.22
CA ILE A 40 6.43 0.24 -0.41
C ILE A 40 6.16 1.50 -1.24
N ALA A 41 6.71 1.57 -2.46
CA ALA A 41 6.49 2.70 -3.34
C ALA A 41 5.01 2.84 -3.77
N ASN A 42 4.32 1.71 -4.04
CA ASN A 42 2.88 1.71 -4.31
C ASN A 42 2.09 2.24 -3.11
N ALA A 43 2.40 1.81 -1.89
CA ALA A 43 1.72 2.27 -0.68
C ALA A 43 1.91 3.79 -0.45
N VAL A 44 3.11 4.31 -0.69
CA VAL A 44 3.38 5.75 -0.64
C VAL A 44 2.55 6.50 -1.69
N GLY A 45 2.48 5.99 -2.92
CA GLY A 45 1.65 6.55 -3.99
C GLY A 45 0.16 6.54 -3.65
N MET A 46 -0.35 5.46 -3.06
CA MET A 46 -1.75 5.34 -2.61
C MET A 46 -2.06 6.34 -1.48
N ALA A 47 -1.17 6.45 -0.49
CA ALA A 47 -1.34 7.41 0.61
C ALA A 47 -1.31 8.86 0.11
N MET A 48 -0.42 9.18 -0.84
CA MET A 48 -0.36 10.48 -1.50
C MET A 48 -1.65 10.77 -2.28
N ALA A 49 -2.14 9.80 -3.06
CA ALA A 49 -3.39 9.94 -3.81
C ALA A 49 -4.59 10.18 -2.88
N THR A 50 -4.68 9.45 -1.76
CA THR A 50 -5.69 9.66 -0.72
C THR A 50 -5.66 11.09 -0.17
N LYS A 51 -4.46 11.63 0.13
CA LYS A 51 -4.32 13.03 0.59
C LYS A 51 -4.78 14.03 -0.46
N SER A 52 -4.43 13.82 -1.72
CA SER A 52 -4.86 14.66 -2.83
C SER A 52 -6.38 14.64 -3.01
N LEU A 53 -6.98 13.44 -2.96
CA LEU A 53 -8.45 13.29 -3.03
C LEU A 53 -9.14 13.95 -1.84
N ALA A 54 -8.62 13.76 -0.62
CA ALA A 54 -9.17 14.38 0.58
C ALA A 54 -9.13 15.92 0.49
N ALA A 55 -8.01 16.48 0.04
CA ALA A 55 -7.87 17.94 -0.16
C ALA A 55 -8.88 18.50 -1.18
N THR A 56 -9.21 17.71 -2.19
CA THR A 56 -10.16 18.12 -3.25
C THR A 56 -11.62 17.96 -2.80
N TYR A 57 -11.96 16.80 -2.25
CA TYR A 57 -13.36 16.38 -2.08
C TYR A 57 -13.90 16.51 -0.66
N ASN A 58 -13.06 16.43 0.39
CA ASN A 58 -13.58 16.66 1.74
C ASN A 58 -14.06 18.10 1.93
N LYS A 59 -15.22 18.25 2.55
CA LYS A 59 -15.84 19.55 2.83
C LYS A 59 -16.31 19.57 4.29
N PRO A 60 -16.52 20.75 4.89
CA PRO A 60 -17.06 20.83 6.23
C PRO A 60 -18.31 19.97 6.41
N GLY A 61 -18.27 19.02 7.34
CA GLY A 61 -19.34 18.05 7.57
C GLY A 61 -19.33 16.80 6.66
N PHE A 62 -18.40 16.70 5.71
CA PHE A 62 -18.27 15.59 4.77
C PHE A 62 -16.81 15.13 4.67
N ASP A 63 -16.42 14.24 5.55
CA ASP A 63 -15.11 13.59 5.54
C ASP A 63 -15.20 12.26 4.78
N ILE A 64 -15.36 12.36 3.44
CA ILE A 64 -15.64 11.20 2.57
C ILE A 64 -14.38 10.44 2.15
N ILE A 65 -13.20 11.04 2.29
CA ILE A 65 -11.89 10.43 1.99
C ILE A 65 -11.02 10.52 3.24
N ASN A 66 -10.90 9.43 3.99
CA ASN A 66 -10.16 9.41 5.26
C ASN A 66 -9.45 8.07 5.54
N ASN A 67 -9.26 7.25 4.51
CA ASN A 67 -8.65 5.93 4.66
C ASN A 67 -7.16 5.99 4.98
N THR A 68 -6.71 5.02 5.75
CA THR A 68 -5.30 4.74 6.02
C THR A 68 -4.78 3.68 5.06
N THR A 69 -3.59 3.89 4.52
CA THR A 69 -2.87 2.90 3.75
C THR A 69 -1.98 2.08 4.68
N TRP A 70 -2.17 0.77 4.68
CA TRP A 70 -1.36 -0.19 5.44
C TRP A 70 -0.46 -0.94 4.48
N CYS A 71 0.83 -1.01 4.80
CA CYS A 71 1.82 -1.75 4.03
C CYS A 71 2.59 -2.67 4.98
N MET A 72 2.82 -3.92 4.58
CA MET A 72 3.70 -4.84 5.27
C MET A 72 4.96 -5.08 4.43
N THR A 73 6.11 -5.18 5.07
CA THR A 73 7.40 -5.35 4.40
C THR A 73 8.32 -6.27 5.21
N GLY A 74 9.26 -6.90 4.54
CA GLY A 74 10.34 -7.69 5.17
C GLY A 74 11.70 -7.04 4.99
N ASP A 75 12.74 -7.69 5.51
CA ASP A 75 14.12 -7.19 5.57
C ASP A 75 14.68 -6.78 4.20
N ALA A 76 14.61 -7.65 3.21
CA ALA A 76 15.18 -7.39 1.88
C ALA A 76 14.47 -6.24 1.14
N CYS A 77 13.19 -6.01 1.39
CA CYS A 77 12.46 -4.87 0.80
C CYS A 77 13.02 -3.52 1.25
N LEU A 78 13.50 -3.42 2.50
CA LEU A 78 14.08 -2.20 3.06
C LEU A 78 15.53 -1.94 2.58
N GLN A 79 16.10 -2.85 1.79
CA GLN A 79 17.40 -2.68 1.13
C GLN A 79 17.27 -2.19 -0.32
N GLU A 80 16.06 -2.15 -0.87
CA GLU A 80 15.79 -1.71 -2.24
C GLU A 80 15.74 -0.19 -2.36
N GLY A 81 16.48 0.37 -3.34
CA GLY A 81 16.57 1.81 -3.56
C GLY A 81 15.22 2.49 -3.77
N VAL A 82 14.32 1.88 -4.55
CA VAL A 82 12.98 2.43 -4.82
C VAL A 82 12.14 2.54 -3.54
N GLY A 83 12.24 1.56 -2.64
CA GLY A 83 11.57 1.59 -1.35
C GLY A 83 12.13 2.70 -0.46
N LEU A 84 13.44 2.86 -0.41
CA LEU A 84 14.11 3.88 0.40
C LEU A 84 13.81 5.30 -0.09
N GLU A 85 13.78 5.55 -1.39
CA GLU A 85 13.36 6.84 -1.95
C GLU A 85 11.91 7.17 -1.59
N ALA A 86 11.01 6.18 -1.73
CA ALA A 86 9.60 6.34 -1.39
C ALA A 86 9.40 6.64 0.12
N ILE A 87 10.14 5.97 0.99
CA ILE A 87 10.15 6.23 2.44
C ILE A 87 10.58 7.67 2.73
N SER A 88 11.63 8.15 2.09
CA SER A 88 12.12 9.53 2.24
C SER A 88 11.05 10.54 1.82
N LEU A 89 10.38 10.33 0.68
CA LEU A 89 9.30 11.19 0.19
C LEU A 89 8.09 11.17 1.13
N ALA A 90 7.69 10.00 1.64
CA ALA A 90 6.57 9.88 2.56
C ALA A 90 6.77 10.69 3.84
N GLY A 91 7.98 10.64 4.41
CA GLY A 91 8.33 11.46 5.57
C GLY A 91 8.35 12.96 5.25
N HIS A 92 8.92 13.36 4.10
CA HIS A 92 8.93 14.74 3.62
C HIS A 92 7.50 15.30 3.47
N TRP A 93 6.61 14.54 2.85
CA TRP A 93 5.21 14.91 2.65
C TRP A 93 4.33 14.75 3.89
N LYS A 94 4.88 14.16 4.98
CA LYS A 94 4.14 13.88 6.21
C LYS A 94 2.84 13.10 5.97
N LEU A 95 2.94 12.00 5.23
CA LEU A 95 1.80 11.15 4.92
C LEU A 95 1.30 10.42 6.16
N ASN A 96 0.59 11.13 7.04
CA ASN A 96 0.08 10.61 8.32
C ASN A 96 -1.00 9.52 8.15
N ASN A 97 -1.44 9.27 6.93
CA ASN A 97 -2.35 8.20 6.57
C ASN A 97 -1.61 6.96 6.01
N LEU A 98 -0.31 6.84 6.26
CA LEU A 98 0.52 5.69 5.87
C LEU A 98 1.11 5.01 7.09
N VAL A 99 0.89 3.70 7.20
CA VAL A 99 1.51 2.84 8.19
C VAL A 99 2.30 1.75 7.47
N LEU A 100 3.59 1.65 7.77
CA LEU A 100 4.49 0.62 7.27
C LEU A 100 4.84 -0.33 8.42
N VAL A 101 4.37 -1.57 8.35
CA VAL A 101 4.67 -2.63 9.31
C VAL A 101 5.85 -3.44 8.78
N PHE A 102 6.93 -3.45 9.52
CA PHE A 102 8.13 -4.22 9.20
C PHE A 102 8.15 -5.53 9.98
N ASP A 103 8.06 -6.64 9.27
CA ASP A 103 8.31 -7.98 9.80
C ASP A 103 9.84 -8.18 9.92
N ASN A 104 10.36 -7.77 11.08
CA ASN A 104 11.78 -7.78 11.39
C ASN A 104 12.18 -9.16 11.95
N ASN A 105 12.48 -10.08 11.08
CA ASN A 105 12.92 -11.42 11.46
C ASN A 105 14.41 -11.66 11.16
N ASN A 106 15.12 -10.65 10.64
CA ASN A 106 16.54 -10.67 10.31
C ASN A 106 16.95 -11.78 9.33
N VAL A 107 16.03 -12.22 8.45
CA VAL A 107 16.28 -13.30 7.49
C VAL A 107 15.95 -12.87 6.07
N THR A 108 16.85 -13.19 5.16
CA THR A 108 16.67 -13.10 3.71
C THR A 108 16.81 -14.48 3.07
N CYS A 109 16.59 -14.57 1.77
CA CYS A 109 16.78 -15.80 1.00
C CYS A 109 18.22 -16.38 1.14
N ASP A 110 19.21 -15.49 1.20
CA ASP A 110 20.63 -15.86 1.25
C ASP A 110 21.17 -16.13 2.68
N GLY A 111 20.42 -15.75 3.71
CA GLY A 111 20.84 -15.89 5.10
C GLY A 111 20.38 -14.75 6.00
N SER A 112 21.14 -14.50 7.07
CA SER A 112 20.91 -13.35 7.95
C SER A 112 21.03 -12.04 7.21
N ALA A 113 20.12 -11.10 7.46
CA ALA A 113 20.19 -9.75 6.91
C ALA A 113 21.48 -9.02 7.31
N ASP A 114 22.12 -9.40 8.43
CA ASP A 114 23.39 -8.83 8.90
C ASP A 114 24.57 -9.02 7.91
N ILE A 115 24.43 -9.94 6.96
CA ILE A 115 25.44 -10.14 5.90
C ILE A 115 25.55 -8.89 5.02
N ALA A 116 24.45 -8.19 4.78
CA ALA A 116 24.37 -7.08 3.86
C ALA A 116 23.93 -5.75 4.52
N ASN A 117 23.40 -5.78 5.72
CA ASN A 117 22.83 -4.63 6.41
C ASN A 117 23.28 -4.57 7.88
N SER A 118 23.82 -3.40 8.28
CA SER A 118 24.21 -3.09 9.65
C SER A 118 23.60 -1.77 10.14
N GLU A 119 22.55 -1.30 9.47
CA GLU A 119 21.91 -0.02 9.79
C GLU A 119 21.00 -0.15 11.03
N ASP A 120 20.95 0.92 11.82
CA ASP A 120 19.87 1.12 12.78
C ASP A 120 18.62 1.60 12.01
N ILE A 121 17.72 0.67 11.73
CA ILE A 121 16.53 0.96 10.93
C ILE A 121 15.58 1.94 11.64
N ASN A 122 15.48 1.86 12.98
CA ASN A 122 14.65 2.78 13.74
C ASN A 122 15.17 4.22 13.66
N ALA A 123 16.48 4.40 13.80
CA ALA A 123 17.13 5.71 13.66
C ALA A 123 17.00 6.23 12.21
N LYS A 124 17.14 5.36 11.21
CA LYS A 124 16.97 5.70 9.77
C LYS A 124 15.54 6.19 9.49
N MET A 125 14.53 5.49 9.95
CA MET A 125 13.13 5.87 9.77
C MET A 125 12.81 7.18 10.50
N ALA A 126 13.28 7.35 11.73
CA ALA A 126 13.11 8.59 12.48
C ALA A 126 13.78 9.78 11.77
N ALA A 127 15.00 9.61 11.26
CA ALA A 127 15.71 10.62 10.46
C ALA A 127 15.01 10.95 9.14
N SER A 128 14.30 9.99 8.55
CA SER A 128 13.45 10.18 7.37
C SER A 128 12.12 10.87 7.67
N GLY A 129 11.84 11.24 8.91
CA GLY A 129 10.63 11.98 9.29
C GLY A 129 9.44 11.10 9.63
N TRP A 130 9.65 9.84 9.97
CA TRP A 130 8.61 8.91 10.41
C TRP A 130 8.46 8.89 11.94
N ASN A 131 7.27 8.52 12.38
CA ASN A 131 7.04 8.04 13.74
C ASN A 131 7.46 6.56 13.80
N VAL A 132 8.11 6.16 14.90
CA VAL A 132 8.62 4.80 15.05
C VAL A 132 8.02 4.16 16.30
N ILE A 133 7.42 3.00 16.12
CA ILE A 133 6.91 2.15 17.20
C ILE A 133 7.64 0.82 17.09
N GLU A 134 8.13 0.30 18.20
CA GLU A 134 8.86 -0.97 18.23
C GLU A 134 8.15 -2.01 19.09
N ILE A 135 8.02 -3.23 18.56
CA ILE A 135 7.45 -4.39 19.21
C ILE A 135 8.54 -5.45 19.31
N LEU A 136 9.01 -5.73 20.52
CA LEU A 136 10.17 -6.62 20.76
C LEU A 136 9.83 -8.12 20.61
N ASP A 137 8.56 -8.51 20.74
CA ASP A 137 8.12 -9.90 20.58
C ASP A 137 6.82 -9.98 19.78
N GLY A 138 6.90 -9.71 18.47
CA GLY A 138 5.77 -9.84 17.56
C GLY A 138 5.34 -11.29 17.31
N SER A 139 6.11 -12.26 17.75
CA SER A 139 5.72 -13.67 17.64
C SER A 139 4.71 -14.12 18.70
N HIS A 140 4.65 -13.43 19.87
CA HIS A 140 3.81 -13.85 20.98
C HIS A 140 2.98 -12.72 21.58
N ASP A 141 3.43 -11.45 21.51
CA ASP A 141 2.75 -10.32 22.13
C ASP A 141 1.66 -9.74 21.20
N ILE A 142 0.55 -10.48 21.08
CA ILE A 142 -0.62 -10.03 20.28
C ILE A 142 -1.19 -8.70 20.81
N GLN A 143 -1.19 -8.48 22.13
CA GLN A 143 -1.72 -7.25 22.72
C GLN A 143 -0.83 -6.06 22.39
N GLY A 144 0.49 -6.24 22.41
CA GLY A 144 1.45 -5.23 21.95
C GLY A 144 1.26 -4.87 20.48
N ILE A 145 1.02 -5.86 19.61
CA ILE A 145 0.71 -5.62 18.20
C ILE A 145 -0.57 -4.78 18.06
N VAL A 146 -1.65 -5.15 18.73
CA VAL A 146 -2.93 -4.42 18.67
C VAL A 146 -2.76 -2.99 19.18
N ALA A 147 -2.03 -2.78 20.27
CA ALA A 147 -1.75 -1.46 20.80
C ALA A 147 -0.93 -0.61 19.82
N ALA A 148 0.12 -1.14 19.25
CA ALA A 148 0.97 -0.47 18.27
C ALA A 148 0.22 -0.06 17.00
N LEU A 149 -0.61 -0.96 16.44
CA LEU A 149 -1.44 -0.65 15.27
C LEU A 149 -2.50 0.41 15.58
N SER A 150 -3.08 0.38 16.78
CA SER A 150 -4.05 1.39 17.24
C SER A 150 -3.39 2.76 17.42
N GLU A 151 -2.17 2.81 17.99
CA GLU A 151 -1.37 4.02 18.11
C GLU A 151 -0.99 4.57 16.74
N ALA A 152 -0.56 3.71 15.83
CA ALA A 152 -0.22 4.09 14.44
C ALA A 152 -1.41 4.73 13.73
N GLN A 153 -2.61 4.18 13.89
CA GLN A 153 -3.83 4.71 13.30
C GLN A 153 -4.24 6.07 13.91
N ALA A 154 -3.98 6.27 15.19
CA ALA A 154 -4.31 7.51 15.90
C ALA A 154 -3.33 8.65 15.60
N ASN A 155 -2.13 8.37 15.08
CA ASN A 155 -1.13 9.37 14.77
C ASN A 155 -1.57 10.25 13.59
N GLN A 156 -1.59 11.58 13.82
CA GLN A 156 -2.04 12.55 12.81
C GLN A 156 -0.91 13.46 12.27
N ASP A 157 0.33 13.25 12.68
CA ASP A 157 1.42 14.17 12.33
C ASP A 157 2.24 13.75 11.10
N LYS A 158 2.57 12.46 11.00
CA LYS A 158 3.53 11.93 10.03
C LYS A 158 3.33 10.43 9.83
N PRO A 159 3.90 9.81 8.79
CA PRO A 159 3.76 8.37 8.58
C PRO A 159 4.34 7.60 9.76
N THR A 160 3.80 6.40 10.03
CA THR A 160 4.22 5.56 11.14
C THR A 160 4.87 4.28 10.62
N PHE A 161 6.03 3.99 11.16
CA PHE A 161 6.78 2.75 10.99
C PHE A 161 6.64 1.90 12.25
N VAL A 162 6.13 0.67 12.08
CA VAL A 162 5.99 -0.30 13.16
C VAL A 162 7.04 -1.39 12.95
N ASN A 163 8.10 -1.36 13.74
CA ASN A 163 9.15 -2.37 13.73
C ASN A 163 8.73 -3.54 14.62
N CYS A 164 8.35 -4.66 14.01
CA CYS A 164 7.82 -5.83 14.68
C CYS A 164 8.83 -6.98 14.62
N HIS A 165 9.54 -7.24 15.73
CA HIS A 165 10.49 -8.35 15.81
C HIS A 165 9.76 -9.67 15.86
N THR A 166 10.06 -10.57 14.91
CA THR A 166 9.44 -11.88 14.80
C THR A 166 10.48 -12.99 14.61
N VAL A 167 10.01 -14.22 14.68
CA VAL A 167 10.82 -15.41 14.37
C VAL A 167 10.21 -16.10 13.15
N ILE A 168 10.91 -16.04 12.01
CA ILE A 168 10.47 -16.74 10.80
C ILE A 168 10.36 -18.25 11.05
N GLY A 169 9.30 -18.91 10.55
CA GLY A 169 9.10 -20.34 10.68
C GLY A 169 8.92 -20.81 12.13
N ILE A 170 8.39 -19.96 13.02
CA ILE A 170 8.15 -20.28 14.42
C ILE A 170 7.38 -21.60 14.56
N GLY A 171 7.83 -22.47 15.49
CA GLY A 171 7.29 -23.81 15.69
C GLY A 171 7.90 -24.88 14.80
N SER A 172 8.68 -24.53 13.78
CA SER A 172 9.40 -25.49 12.93
C SER A 172 10.79 -25.83 13.48
N ALA A 173 11.39 -26.93 12.99
CA ALA A 173 12.75 -27.30 13.29
C ALA A 173 13.81 -26.33 12.72
N VAL A 174 13.42 -25.46 11.80
CA VAL A 174 14.25 -24.44 11.15
C VAL A 174 13.81 -23.01 11.50
N ALA A 175 13.14 -22.84 12.64
CA ALA A 175 12.74 -21.53 13.13
C ALA A 175 13.95 -20.58 13.24
N GLY A 176 13.84 -19.36 12.71
CA GLY A 176 14.90 -18.35 12.67
C GLY A 176 16.01 -18.60 11.63
N ASP A 177 15.91 -19.65 10.81
CA ASP A 177 16.89 -19.97 9.77
C ASP A 177 16.37 -19.56 8.38
N ALA A 178 17.28 -19.20 7.47
CA ALA A 178 16.97 -18.86 6.07
C ALA A 178 16.24 -19.99 5.33
N LYS A 179 16.39 -21.23 5.76
CA LYS A 179 15.64 -22.38 5.22
C LYS A 179 14.13 -22.24 5.39
N ALA A 180 13.67 -21.45 6.37
CA ALA A 180 12.25 -21.15 6.54
C ALA A 180 11.72 -20.10 5.56
N HIS A 181 12.61 -19.37 4.86
CA HIS A 181 12.22 -18.24 4.01
C HIS A 181 11.50 -18.64 2.71
N GLY A 182 11.91 -19.71 2.06
CA GLY A 182 11.32 -20.06 0.75
C GLY A 182 11.28 -21.55 0.45
N ALA A 183 11.76 -22.40 1.36
CA ALA A 183 11.71 -23.84 1.22
C ALA A 183 10.43 -24.42 1.85
N ALA A 184 9.85 -25.43 1.21
CA ALA A 184 8.75 -26.17 1.81
C ALA A 184 9.21 -26.94 3.04
N PHE A 185 8.45 -26.87 4.13
CA PHE A 185 8.68 -27.71 5.30
C PHE A 185 8.43 -29.19 4.98
N GLY A 186 9.24 -30.08 5.57
CA GLY A 186 9.03 -31.51 5.47
C GLY A 186 7.73 -31.95 6.18
N VAL A 187 7.18 -33.10 5.77
CA VAL A 187 5.91 -33.61 6.34
C VAL A 187 5.94 -33.73 7.85
N GLU A 188 7.03 -34.25 8.39
CA GLU A 188 7.20 -34.44 9.84
C GLU A 188 7.36 -33.10 10.58
N ASP A 189 7.99 -32.11 9.94
CA ASP A 189 8.11 -30.78 10.52
C ASP A 189 6.75 -30.07 10.56
N VAL A 190 5.92 -30.22 9.50
CA VAL A 190 4.53 -29.70 9.51
C VAL A 190 3.70 -30.33 10.63
N LYS A 191 3.85 -31.65 10.88
CA LYS A 191 3.16 -32.30 12.00
C LYS A 191 3.62 -31.75 13.34
N ASN A 192 4.92 -31.49 13.46
CA ASN A 192 5.48 -30.89 14.68
C ASN A 192 4.91 -29.44 14.88
N ILE A 193 4.89 -28.62 13.84
CA ILE A 193 4.28 -27.28 13.88
C ILE A 193 2.82 -27.36 14.35
N HIS A 194 2.02 -28.28 13.78
CA HIS A 194 0.64 -28.49 14.20
C HIS A 194 0.56 -28.82 15.70
N THR A 195 1.42 -29.71 16.17
CA THR A 195 1.46 -30.11 17.59
C THR A 195 1.82 -28.93 18.50
N VAL A 196 2.82 -28.13 18.12
CA VAL A 196 3.25 -26.93 18.86
C VAL A 196 2.09 -25.92 19.02
N PHE A 197 1.29 -25.74 17.97
CA PHE A 197 0.15 -24.83 17.98
C PHE A 197 -1.17 -25.48 18.42
N GLY A 198 -1.16 -26.72 18.88
CA GLY A 198 -2.35 -27.40 19.42
C GLY A 198 -3.33 -27.92 18.36
N PHE A 199 -2.90 -28.03 17.11
CA PHE A 199 -3.66 -28.66 16.05
C PHE A 199 -3.41 -30.17 16.00
N ASN A 200 -4.35 -30.93 15.40
CA ASN A 200 -4.13 -32.33 15.11
C ASN A 200 -3.06 -32.49 14.01
N PRO A 201 -1.93 -33.19 14.27
CA PRO A 201 -0.83 -33.30 13.32
C PRO A 201 -1.16 -34.04 12.02
N GLU A 202 -2.23 -34.82 11.99
CA GLU A 202 -2.65 -35.56 10.79
C GLU A 202 -3.62 -34.81 9.90
N ASP A 203 -4.24 -33.75 10.41
CA ASP A 203 -5.20 -32.94 9.64
C ASP A 203 -4.46 -31.87 8.83
N LYS A 204 -5.05 -31.50 7.68
CA LYS A 204 -4.54 -30.45 6.81
C LYS A 204 -5.59 -29.37 6.60
N PHE A 205 -5.13 -28.11 6.39
CA PHE A 205 -6.01 -26.97 6.14
C PHE A 205 -7.08 -26.80 7.20
N GLN A 206 -6.72 -26.94 8.47
CA GLN A 206 -7.61 -26.82 9.60
C GLN A 206 -7.98 -25.37 9.84
N VAL A 207 -9.29 -25.08 9.91
CA VAL A 207 -9.82 -23.81 10.39
C VAL A 207 -10.98 -24.17 11.33
N SER A 208 -10.90 -23.75 12.59
CA SER A 208 -11.96 -24.07 13.55
C SER A 208 -13.26 -23.35 13.23
N LYS A 209 -14.37 -23.93 13.68
CA LYS A 209 -15.69 -23.31 13.50
C LYS A 209 -15.78 -21.95 14.17
N GLU A 210 -15.12 -21.77 15.30
CA GLU A 210 -15.09 -20.51 16.05
C GLU A 210 -14.50 -19.37 15.22
N VAL A 211 -13.47 -19.65 14.41
CA VAL A 211 -12.86 -18.68 13.49
C VAL A 211 -13.88 -18.28 12.41
N TYR A 212 -14.53 -19.25 11.77
CA TYR A 212 -15.58 -18.94 10.79
C TYR A 212 -16.73 -18.14 11.41
N ASP A 213 -17.19 -18.55 12.59
CA ASP A 213 -18.26 -17.87 13.32
C ASP A 213 -17.89 -16.42 13.66
N PHE A 214 -16.64 -16.18 14.08
CA PHE A 214 -16.14 -14.84 14.37
C PHE A 214 -16.19 -13.94 13.13
N PHE A 215 -15.62 -14.39 12.01
CA PHE A 215 -15.63 -13.58 10.80
C PHE A 215 -17.05 -13.35 10.25
N GLN A 216 -17.93 -14.33 10.35
CA GLN A 216 -19.32 -14.21 9.89
C GLN A 216 -20.16 -13.29 10.79
N LYS A 217 -19.95 -13.32 12.11
CA LYS A 217 -20.78 -12.57 13.07
C LYS A 217 -20.27 -11.16 13.35
N ASP A 218 -18.95 -10.98 13.29
CA ASP A 218 -18.29 -9.73 13.66
C ASP A 218 -17.60 -9.03 12.47
N GLY A 219 -16.79 -9.75 11.70
CA GLY A 219 -15.99 -9.18 10.62
C GLY A 219 -16.86 -8.67 9.45
N LEU A 220 -17.65 -9.57 8.85
CA LEU A 220 -18.46 -9.23 7.68
C LEU A 220 -19.56 -8.20 7.99
N PRO A 221 -20.34 -8.31 9.09
CA PRO A 221 -21.33 -7.30 9.43
C PRO A 221 -20.73 -5.92 9.72
N ARG A 222 -19.54 -5.87 10.34
CA ARG A 222 -18.83 -4.60 10.57
C ARG A 222 -18.47 -3.94 9.24
N GLY A 223 -17.91 -4.70 8.29
CA GLY A 223 -17.59 -4.18 6.96
C GLY A 223 -18.83 -3.68 6.22
N ALA A 224 -19.90 -4.47 6.19
CA ALA A 224 -21.16 -4.10 5.54
C ALA A 224 -21.77 -2.82 6.16
N LYS A 225 -21.70 -2.66 7.48
CA LYS A 225 -22.15 -1.46 8.16
C LYS A 225 -21.35 -0.22 7.72
N LEU A 226 -20.02 -0.31 7.69
CA LEU A 226 -19.14 0.79 7.27
C LEU A 226 -19.42 1.21 5.82
N VAL A 227 -19.64 0.24 4.91
CA VAL A 227 -20.03 0.54 3.52
C VAL A 227 -21.36 1.28 3.48
N THR A 228 -22.38 0.80 4.19
CA THR A 228 -23.71 1.45 4.23
C THR A 228 -23.63 2.89 4.79
N GLU A 229 -22.83 3.11 5.82
CA GLU A 229 -22.63 4.44 6.41
C GLU A 229 -21.91 5.38 5.43
N TRP A 230 -20.89 4.88 4.74
CA TRP A 230 -20.18 5.67 3.74
C TRP A 230 -21.07 5.98 2.54
N ASP A 231 -21.82 5.03 2.02
CA ASP A 231 -22.74 5.23 0.89
C ASP A 231 -23.77 6.33 1.21
N ALA A 232 -24.36 6.29 2.41
CA ALA A 232 -25.30 7.31 2.86
C ALA A 232 -24.67 8.70 2.99
N LEU A 233 -23.45 8.76 3.52
CA LEU A 233 -22.67 10.00 3.61
C LEU A 233 -22.35 10.56 2.22
N PHE A 234 -21.91 9.69 1.31
CA PHE A 234 -21.57 10.08 -0.06
C PHE A 234 -22.79 10.50 -0.88
N GLU A 235 -23.95 9.85 -0.68
CA GLU A 235 -25.19 10.29 -1.30
C GLU A 235 -25.58 11.69 -0.83
N SER A 236 -25.52 11.95 0.47
CA SER A 236 -25.77 13.28 1.05
C SER A 236 -24.77 14.32 0.52
N TYR A 237 -23.50 13.94 0.40
CA TYR A 237 -22.47 14.78 -0.21
C TYR A 237 -22.83 15.18 -1.66
N CYS A 238 -23.26 14.21 -2.48
CA CYS A 238 -23.66 14.45 -3.87
C CYS A 238 -24.86 15.40 -4.00
N GLN A 239 -25.76 15.42 -3.00
CA GLN A 239 -26.88 16.36 -2.98
C GLN A 239 -26.41 17.81 -2.68
N VAL A 240 -25.45 17.98 -1.78
CA VAL A 240 -24.93 19.28 -1.35
C VAL A 240 -23.86 19.81 -2.32
N HIS A 241 -23.04 18.93 -2.88
CA HIS A 241 -21.93 19.24 -3.78
C HIS A 241 -22.04 18.43 -5.09
N PRO A 242 -23.06 18.69 -5.94
CA PRO A 242 -23.36 17.81 -7.08
C PRO A 242 -22.25 17.72 -8.12
N GLU A 243 -21.53 18.79 -8.38
CA GLU A 243 -20.43 18.83 -9.35
C GLU A 243 -19.26 17.94 -8.87
N LEU A 244 -18.80 18.14 -7.64
CA LEU A 244 -17.71 17.35 -7.04
C LEU A 244 -18.12 15.88 -6.84
N GLY A 245 -19.35 15.62 -6.45
CA GLY A 245 -19.88 14.27 -6.30
C GLY A 245 -19.91 13.51 -7.63
N ASN A 246 -20.33 14.16 -8.72
CA ASN A 246 -20.31 13.56 -10.05
C ASN A 246 -18.88 13.31 -10.55
N GLU A 247 -17.99 14.28 -10.35
CA GLU A 247 -16.58 14.13 -10.70
C GLU A 247 -15.94 12.96 -9.97
N LEU A 248 -16.16 12.83 -8.64
CA LEU A 248 -15.63 11.73 -7.87
C LEU A 248 -16.21 10.37 -8.32
N LYS A 249 -17.51 10.31 -8.66
CA LYS A 249 -18.12 9.10 -9.25
C LYS A 249 -17.44 8.67 -10.54
N GLN A 250 -17.13 9.61 -11.43
CA GLN A 250 -16.42 9.33 -12.68
C GLN A 250 -14.99 8.81 -12.40
N ARG A 251 -14.28 9.42 -11.45
CA ARG A 251 -12.94 8.96 -11.04
C ARG A 251 -12.95 7.57 -10.46
N ILE A 252 -13.89 7.25 -9.56
CA ILE A 252 -14.03 5.90 -8.98
C ILE A 252 -14.27 4.85 -10.07
N LYS A 253 -15.01 5.20 -11.12
CA LYS A 253 -15.26 4.32 -12.28
C LYS A 253 -14.09 4.26 -13.27
N GLY A 254 -13.05 5.08 -13.11
CA GLY A 254 -11.97 5.18 -14.07
C GLY A 254 -12.36 5.86 -15.38
N GLU A 255 -13.44 6.63 -15.40
CA GLU A 255 -13.95 7.33 -16.57
C GLU A 255 -13.16 8.63 -16.80
N LEU A 256 -12.73 8.87 -18.04
CA LEU A 256 -12.17 10.14 -18.47
C LEU A 256 -13.28 11.13 -18.83
N PRO A 257 -12.99 12.46 -18.82
CA PRO A 257 -13.93 13.44 -19.37
C PRO A 257 -14.32 13.06 -20.80
N SER A 258 -15.60 13.17 -21.16
CA SER A 258 -16.14 12.71 -22.45
C SER A 258 -15.50 13.40 -23.68
N ASN A 259 -14.87 14.56 -23.48
CA ASN A 259 -14.20 15.34 -24.51
C ASN A 259 -12.67 15.25 -24.45
N TRP A 260 -12.09 14.29 -23.74
CA TRP A 260 -10.64 14.21 -23.52
C TRP A 260 -9.83 14.10 -24.82
N GLU A 261 -10.38 13.45 -25.87
CA GLU A 261 -9.73 13.34 -27.17
C GLU A 261 -9.66 14.70 -27.91
N ASP A 262 -10.61 15.60 -27.65
CA ASP A 262 -10.63 16.94 -28.24
C ASP A 262 -9.58 17.87 -27.64
N ILE A 263 -9.10 17.55 -26.43
CA ILE A 263 -8.03 18.27 -25.74
C ILE A 263 -6.67 18.02 -26.40
N ILE A 264 -6.52 16.86 -27.05
CA ILE A 264 -5.25 16.49 -27.73
C ILE A 264 -5.07 17.43 -28.94
N PRO A 265 -3.89 18.07 -29.10
CA PRO A 265 -3.60 18.91 -30.25
C PRO A 265 -3.80 18.16 -31.57
N LYS A 266 -4.57 18.73 -32.50
CA LYS A 266 -4.84 18.14 -33.83
C LYS A 266 -3.71 18.43 -34.83
N SER A 267 -2.76 19.32 -34.51
CA SER A 267 -1.61 19.66 -35.33
C SER A 267 -0.33 19.70 -34.53
N PHE A 268 0.75 19.27 -35.15
CA PHE A 268 2.09 19.24 -34.56
C PHE A 268 3.09 20.03 -35.43
N PRO A 269 4.24 20.48 -34.90
CA PRO A 269 5.25 21.17 -35.64
C PRO A 269 5.70 20.35 -36.86
N ALA A 270 5.79 21.01 -38.04
CA ALA A 270 6.26 20.38 -39.29
C ALA A 270 7.76 20.08 -39.28
N THR A 271 8.53 20.66 -38.35
CA THR A 271 9.96 20.44 -38.17
C THR A 271 10.23 19.31 -37.20
N PRO A 272 11.34 18.55 -37.37
CA PRO A 272 11.75 17.53 -36.41
C PRO A 272 11.80 18.10 -34.99
N THR A 273 11.10 17.44 -34.07
CA THR A 273 10.93 17.89 -32.69
C THR A 273 11.38 16.77 -31.75
N PRO A 274 12.24 17.05 -30.75
CA PRO A 274 12.62 16.03 -29.76
C PRO A 274 11.39 15.44 -29.06
N SER A 275 11.40 14.13 -28.82
CA SER A 275 10.27 13.40 -28.21
C SER A 275 9.82 13.99 -26.86
N ARG A 276 10.76 14.45 -26.01
CA ARG A 276 10.45 15.14 -24.76
C ARG A 276 9.61 16.41 -24.95
N LYS A 277 9.87 17.17 -26.03
CA LYS A 277 9.09 18.37 -26.34
C LYS A 277 7.72 18.00 -26.93
N SER A 278 7.65 16.96 -27.75
CA SER A 278 6.40 16.43 -28.27
C SER A 278 5.51 15.89 -27.14
N ALA A 279 6.09 15.22 -26.13
CA ALA A 279 5.37 14.77 -24.94
C ALA A 279 4.73 15.97 -24.20
N GLY A 280 5.47 17.05 -23.98
CA GLY A 280 4.92 18.27 -23.35
C GLY A 280 3.78 18.92 -24.15
N LEU A 281 3.86 18.90 -25.50
CA LEU A 281 2.79 19.43 -26.35
C LEU A 281 1.47 18.65 -26.20
N VAL A 282 1.53 17.35 -25.94
CA VAL A 282 0.35 16.49 -25.75
C VAL A 282 -0.11 16.50 -24.29
N CYS A 283 0.83 16.31 -23.35
CA CYS A 283 0.48 16.10 -21.95
C CYS A 283 0.04 17.38 -21.22
N ASN A 284 0.62 18.55 -21.54
CA ASN A 284 0.26 19.78 -20.83
C ASN A 284 -1.20 20.20 -21.01
N PRO A 285 -1.81 20.15 -22.22
CA PRO A 285 -3.24 20.42 -22.38
C PRO A 285 -4.12 19.42 -21.62
N LEU A 286 -3.75 18.13 -21.64
CA LEU A 286 -4.45 17.09 -20.89
C LEU A 286 -4.36 17.36 -19.39
N ALA A 287 -3.16 17.63 -18.88
CA ALA A 287 -2.93 17.92 -17.45
C ALA A 287 -3.66 19.18 -16.97
N ALA A 288 -3.79 20.20 -17.83
CA ALA A 288 -4.56 21.40 -17.52
C ALA A 288 -6.07 21.16 -17.46
N SER A 289 -6.56 20.11 -18.13
CA SER A 289 -8.00 19.84 -18.30
C SER A 289 -8.49 18.63 -17.50
N ILE A 290 -7.58 17.75 -17.06
CA ILE A 290 -7.88 16.55 -16.30
C ILE A 290 -7.38 16.75 -14.86
N PRO A 291 -8.25 17.06 -13.89
CA PRO A 291 -7.84 17.49 -12.55
C PRO A 291 -7.05 16.44 -11.76
N ASN A 292 -7.18 15.15 -12.09
CA ASN A 292 -6.44 14.04 -11.45
C ASN A 292 -5.11 13.69 -12.13
N PHE A 293 -4.64 14.53 -13.06
CA PHE A 293 -3.37 14.32 -13.72
C PHE A 293 -2.22 14.68 -12.77
N MET A 294 -1.42 13.69 -12.38
CA MET A 294 -0.24 13.87 -11.52
C MET A 294 1.02 13.47 -12.28
N VAL A 295 2.08 14.23 -12.12
CA VAL A 295 3.36 14.02 -12.80
C VAL A 295 4.51 14.05 -11.80
N GLY A 296 5.37 13.06 -11.84
CA GLY A 296 6.65 13.05 -11.15
C GLY A 296 7.82 13.12 -12.14
N THR A 297 8.86 13.84 -11.82
CA THR A 297 10.12 13.85 -12.57
C THR A 297 11.30 13.81 -11.61
N ALA A 298 12.41 13.23 -12.06
CA ALA A 298 13.66 13.22 -11.31
C ALA A 298 14.48 14.50 -11.62
N ASP A 299 14.03 15.65 -11.09
CA ASP A 299 14.68 16.98 -11.24
C ASP A 299 14.75 17.48 -12.71
N LEU A 300 13.86 17.01 -13.59
CA LEU A 300 13.93 17.28 -15.02
C LEU A 300 12.73 18.03 -15.59
N SER A 301 11.87 18.62 -14.76
CA SER A 301 10.67 19.33 -15.23
C SER A 301 10.91 20.29 -16.40
N PRO A 302 11.95 21.13 -16.41
CA PRO A 302 12.24 22.01 -17.56
C PRO A 302 12.65 21.24 -18.82
N SER A 303 13.36 20.14 -18.66
CA SER A 303 13.86 19.31 -19.77
C SER A 303 12.78 18.47 -20.43
N VAL A 304 11.83 17.94 -19.65
CA VAL A 304 10.72 17.12 -20.15
C VAL A 304 9.52 17.94 -20.57
N HIS A 305 9.60 19.26 -20.41
CA HIS A 305 8.57 20.23 -20.78
C HIS A 305 7.19 19.96 -20.14
N MET A 306 7.17 19.36 -18.95
CA MET A 306 5.93 19.11 -18.20
C MET A 306 5.63 20.30 -17.28
N SER A 307 4.91 21.29 -17.83
CA SER A 307 4.48 22.47 -17.09
C SER A 307 3.22 23.06 -17.73
N TRP A 308 2.16 23.19 -16.94
CA TRP A 308 0.87 23.73 -17.39
C TRP A 308 0.37 24.80 -16.44
N PRO A 309 -0.50 25.72 -16.89
CA PRO A 309 -1.10 26.75 -16.04
C PRO A 309 -1.90 26.11 -14.89
N GLY A 310 -1.76 26.64 -13.68
CA GLY A 310 -2.49 26.17 -12.51
C GLY A 310 -1.92 24.89 -11.87
N LYS A 311 -0.79 24.35 -12.35
CA LYS A 311 -0.14 23.25 -11.67
C LYS A 311 0.31 23.66 -10.26
N VAL A 312 0.17 22.76 -9.31
CA VAL A 312 0.67 22.90 -7.95
C VAL A 312 1.58 21.72 -7.61
N ASP A 313 2.58 21.96 -6.78
CA ASP A 313 3.43 20.89 -6.29
C ASP A 313 2.78 20.21 -5.09
N PHE A 314 2.77 18.88 -5.07
CA PHE A 314 2.27 18.13 -3.92
C PHE A 314 3.20 18.34 -2.73
N GLN A 315 2.69 18.94 -1.66
CA GLN A 315 3.44 19.26 -0.44
C GLN A 315 2.58 19.06 0.80
N SER A 316 3.21 18.80 1.95
CA SER A 316 2.49 18.83 3.21
C SER A 316 2.07 20.27 3.55
N VAL A 317 0.95 20.43 4.26
CA VAL A 317 0.42 21.75 4.68
C VAL A 317 1.46 22.57 5.46
N SER A 318 2.33 21.92 6.22
CA SER A 318 3.37 22.59 7.02
C SER A 318 4.61 23.00 6.23
N THR A 319 4.81 22.44 5.02
CA THR A 319 5.95 22.73 4.15
C THR A 319 5.55 23.46 2.88
N ALA A 320 4.24 23.59 2.64
CA ALA A 320 3.72 24.31 1.48
C ALA A 320 4.11 25.79 1.56
N ARG A 321 5.05 26.19 0.74
CA ARG A 321 5.25 27.61 0.41
C ARG A 321 4.17 28.13 -0.52
N TYR A 322 3.38 27.23 -1.10
CA TYR A 322 2.27 27.49 -2.00
C TYR A 322 1.07 26.67 -1.52
N PRO A 323 -0.08 27.30 -1.24
CA PRO A 323 -1.28 26.55 -0.84
C PRO A 323 -1.71 25.63 -2.00
N LEU A 324 -2.13 24.40 -1.64
CA LEU A 324 -2.84 23.50 -2.54
C LEU A 324 -4.16 24.11 -3.00
#